data_385a9918ab2c2f9f5eddbdc6bee08f19
#
_entry.id   385a9918ab2c2f9f5eddbdc6bee08f19
#
_cell.length_a   1.000
_cell.length_b   1.000
_cell.length_c   1.000
_cell.angle_alpha   90.00
_cell.angle_beta   90.00
_cell.angle_gamma   90.00
#
_symmetry.space_group_name_H-M   'P 1'
#
loop_
_entity.id
_entity.type
_entity.pdbx_description
1 polymer ?
#
loop_
_entity_poly.entity_id
_entity_poly.type
_entity_poly.pdbx_seq_one_letter_code
_entity_poly.pdbx_strand_id
1 'polypeptide(L)'
;MTSQLLVILFTFFVQFTDKVGCERVCLSDVAMEMREQRGIAIDSLDYEVSPIYLDSVRAMGAKVLHTSRWINGATVTTGLQTIAQIEACDFVDTVYLTREEEGLLPLGKTSVSLRKRMVEENSLPSDPPPPASIEQLDQLNLLPLHQAGYRGKGIRIGVADGGFYNANTMSALPKAQWLGYADFTDDEDDFFGSSGNHGTLCVSAILASQSDYEGAAVEAEYFLFRTEEQYTESPKELDNWVAAIEMADSLGLHIVSTSLGYTTFDDEQFDFTYADMDGRLSRGAQAAAIAARKGMLLVVAAGNDGNKAWHYLSTPADADSILTVGAVDIDGEIAAFSSFGPSADGRVKPEVCAVGKQTSLLNPSDGWVMTGNGTSFACPLIAGAAACLWSALPTASNMEIRERIIRSADRYTTPHEQYGYGIPDLWEAYGKGTGNNLPYVDDYHAYEVEKIWYNGQLFIKKNNTLYNILGTNITIH
;
A
#
# COMPACT_ATOMS: atom_id res chain seq x y z
N MET A 1 10.09 32.09 38.54
CA MET A 1 9.29 31.87 37.32
C MET A 1 10.27 31.43 36.27
N THR A 2 10.44 30.13 36.10
CA THR A 2 11.22 29.56 34.99
C THR A 2 10.36 29.65 33.75
N SER A 3 10.71 30.52 32.81
CA SER A 3 10.09 30.54 31.49
C SER A 3 10.43 29.19 30.81
N GLN A 4 9.45 28.30 30.75
CA GLN A 4 9.55 27.17 29.83
C GLN A 4 9.57 27.75 28.41
N LEU A 5 10.69 27.60 27.74
CA LEU A 5 10.76 27.86 26.30
C LEU A 5 9.81 26.85 25.64
N LEU A 6 8.78 27.32 24.96
CA LEU A 6 7.96 26.51 24.07
C LEU A 6 8.85 26.16 22.88
N VAL A 7 9.30 24.93 22.82
CA VAL A 7 10.04 24.40 21.66
C VAL A 7 8.99 23.83 20.71
N ILE A 8 8.71 24.54 19.63
CA ILE A 8 7.90 23.99 18.55
C ILE A 8 8.78 22.99 17.80
N LEU A 9 8.33 21.74 17.74
CA LEU A 9 8.96 20.68 16.97
C LEU A 9 8.23 20.51 15.64
N PHE A 10 8.95 20.04 14.66
CA PHE A 10 8.45 19.75 13.33
C PHE A 10 8.94 18.37 12.91
N THR A 11 8.20 17.69 12.09
CA THR A 11 8.65 16.43 11.48
C THR A 11 9.02 16.68 10.02
N PHE A 12 10.20 16.18 9.65
CA PHE A 12 10.77 16.32 8.31
C PHE A 12 11.19 14.95 7.78
N PHE A 13 11.11 14.77 6.47
CA PHE A 13 11.85 13.74 5.78
C PHE A 13 13.14 14.33 5.25
N VAL A 14 14.29 13.78 5.68
CA VAL A 14 15.64 14.18 5.24
C VAL A 14 16.16 13.13 4.27
N GLN A 15 16.31 13.49 3.00
CA GLN A 15 16.86 12.63 1.97
C GLN A 15 18.37 12.80 1.91
N PHE A 16 19.12 11.70 1.82
CA PHE A 16 20.58 11.70 1.74
C PHE A 16 21.09 11.49 0.33
N THR A 17 22.28 12.03 0.03
CA THR A 17 22.91 11.99 -1.29
C THR A 17 23.31 10.57 -1.72
N ASP A 18 23.80 9.76 -0.78
CA ASP A 18 24.30 8.40 -1.04
C ASP A 18 24.19 7.50 0.18
N LYS A 19 24.82 6.32 0.14
CA LYS A 19 24.83 5.28 1.19
C LYS A 19 26.24 4.96 1.67
N VAL A 20 27.06 5.96 1.95
CA VAL A 20 28.42 5.76 2.47
C VAL A 20 28.39 4.98 3.78
N GLY A 21 29.25 3.94 3.89
CA GLY A 21 29.40 3.13 5.10
C GLY A 21 28.28 2.10 5.32
N CYS A 22 27.43 1.86 4.33
CA CYS A 22 26.38 0.85 4.40
C CYS A 22 26.94 -0.53 4.05
N GLU A 23 26.95 -1.43 5.03
CA GLU A 23 27.42 -2.82 4.86
C GLU A 23 26.30 -3.83 5.09
N ARG A 24 25.25 -3.43 5.76
CA ARG A 24 24.17 -4.32 6.20
C ARG A 24 23.05 -4.39 5.15
N VAL A 25 22.75 -5.61 4.69
CA VAL A 25 21.55 -5.94 3.93
C VAL A 25 20.37 -6.05 4.88
N CYS A 26 19.26 -5.35 4.59
CA CYS A 26 18.06 -5.28 5.42
C CYS A 26 17.01 -6.33 5.04
N LEU A 27 17.42 -7.56 4.77
CA LEU A 27 16.53 -8.67 4.41
C LEU A 27 16.70 -9.82 5.41
N SER A 28 15.59 -10.47 5.79
CA SER A 28 15.60 -11.72 6.53
C SER A 28 16.10 -12.89 5.66
N ASP A 29 16.46 -14.01 6.27
CA ASP A 29 16.83 -15.22 5.54
C ASP A 29 15.73 -15.66 4.57
N VAL A 30 14.46 -15.53 4.98
CA VAL A 30 13.30 -15.85 4.14
C VAL A 30 13.21 -14.90 2.94
N ALA A 31 13.40 -13.60 3.15
CA ALA A 31 13.40 -12.63 2.05
C ALA A 31 14.55 -12.87 1.08
N MET A 32 15.74 -13.22 1.58
CA MET A 32 16.90 -13.59 0.78
C MET A 32 16.61 -14.83 -0.08
N GLU A 33 16.04 -15.87 0.52
CA GLU A 33 15.67 -17.10 -0.18
C GLU A 33 14.62 -16.84 -1.28
N MET A 34 13.59 -15.99 -0.98
CA MET A 34 12.60 -15.58 -1.98
C MET A 34 13.21 -14.79 -3.14
N ARG A 35 14.18 -13.89 -2.87
CA ARG A 35 14.92 -13.17 -3.91
C ARG A 35 15.69 -14.14 -4.83
N GLU A 36 16.40 -15.09 -4.25
CA GLU A 36 17.15 -16.10 -4.99
C GLU A 36 16.22 -16.95 -5.87
N GLN A 37 15.12 -17.47 -5.31
CA GLN A 37 14.14 -18.28 -6.05
C GLN A 37 13.50 -17.53 -7.23
N ARG A 38 13.34 -16.19 -7.11
CA ARG A 38 12.74 -15.35 -8.14
C ARG A 38 13.75 -14.68 -9.05
N GLY A 39 15.04 -14.92 -8.86
CA GLY A 39 16.10 -14.30 -9.65
C GLY A 39 16.21 -12.77 -9.46
N ILE A 40 15.79 -12.25 -8.30
CA ILE A 40 15.85 -10.82 -7.98
C ILE A 40 17.19 -10.53 -7.31
N ALA A 41 18.04 -9.75 -7.96
CA ALA A 41 19.36 -9.39 -7.43
C ALA A 41 19.26 -8.47 -6.21
N ILE A 42 20.22 -8.63 -5.29
CA ILE A 42 20.47 -7.68 -4.21
C ILE A 42 21.16 -6.45 -4.80
N ASP A 43 20.65 -5.26 -4.54
CA ASP A 43 21.17 -3.99 -5.03
C ASP A 43 21.20 -2.91 -3.92
N SER A 44 21.52 -1.67 -4.26
CA SER A 44 21.63 -0.56 -3.31
C SER A 44 20.36 -0.32 -2.49
N LEU A 45 19.18 -0.71 -2.99
CA LEU A 45 17.90 -0.55 -2.28
C LEU A 45 17.72 -1.57 -1.15
N ASP A 46 18.52 -2.62 -1.10
CA ASP A 46 18.46 -3.64 -0.05
C ASP A 46 19.40 -3.33 1.14
N TYR A 47 20.30 -2.34 0.97
CA TYR A 47 21.21 -1.90 2.04
C TYR A 47 20.59 -0.82 2.90
N GLU A 48 20.97 -0.79 4.18
CA GLU A 48 20.54 0.23 5.14
C GLU A 48 20.85 1.66 4.68
N VAL A 49 20.23 2.63 5.32
CA VAL A 49 20.61 4.05 5.23
C VAL A 49 21.94 4.27 5.93
N SER A 50 22.78 5.20 5.44
CA SER A 50 24.10 5.48 6.01
C SER A 50 24.05 5.66 7.53
N PRO A 51 24.63 4.76 8.32
CA PRO A 51 24.68 4.92 9.78
C PRO A 51 25.48 6.17 10.18
N ILE A 52 26.47 6.55 9.39
CA ILE A 52 27.29 7.76 9.61
C ILE A 52 26.41 9.02 9.51
N TYR A 53 25.54 9.09 8.51
CA TYR A 53 24.62 10.23 8.34
C TYR A 53 23.55 10.27 9.43
N LEU A 54 22.99 9.12 9.78
CA LEU A 54 22.01 9.02 10.87
C LEU A 54 22.62 9.46 12.21
N ASP A 55 23.85 9.06 12.50
CA ASP A 55 24.53 9.46 13.73
C ASP A 55 24.87 10.96 13.73
N SER A 56 25.22 11.53 12.57
CA SER A 56 25.44 12.97 12.42
C SER A 56 24.14 13.76 12.68
N VAL A 57 23.02 13.32 12.13
CA VAL A 57 21.70 13.94 12.32
C VAL A 57 21.28 13.86 13.81
N ARG A 58 21.47 12.71 14.46
CA ARG A 58 21.21 12.55 15.91
C ARG A 58 22.11 13.44 16.76
N ALA A 59 23.40 13.56 16.43
CA ALA A 59 24.36 14.40 17.16
C ALA A 59 24.01 15.88 17.07
N MET A 60 23.34 16.33 16.01
CA MET A 60 22.80 17.69 15.87
C MET A 60 21.53 17.94 16.70
N GLY A 61 20.95 16.89 17.31
CA GLY A 61 19.79 17.00 18.20
C GLY A 61 18.44 16.64 17.56
N ALA A 62 18.43 16.02 16.39
CA ALA A 62 17.19 15.50 15.80
C ALA A 62 16.88 14.08 16.31
N LYS A 63 15.59 13.80 16.56
CA LYS A 63 15.09 12.46 16.86
C LYS A 63 14.75 11.77 15.54
N VAL A 64 15.44 10.68 15.21
CA VAL A 64 15.11 9.84 14.05
C VAL A 64 13.95 8.94 14.45
N LEU A 65 12.84 9.01 13.70
CA LEU A 65 11.63 8.18 13.86
C LEU A 65 11.77 6.91 13.03
N HIS A 66 11.87 7.07 11.70
CA HIS A 66 11.98 5.98 10.74
C HIS A 66 13.10 6.26 9.75
N THR A 67 13.55 5.20 9.07
CA THR A 67 14.49 5.31 7.95
C THR A 67 13.85 4.65 6.73
N SER A 68 14.11 5.20 5.55
CA SER A 68 13.76 4.59 4.29
C SER A 68 15.01 4.27 3.49
N ARG A 69 15.29 2.98 3.31
CA ARG A 69 16.39 2.55 2.46
C ARG A 69 16.09 2.73 0.97
N TRP A 70 14.81 2.73 0.59
CA TRP A 70 14.38 2.89 -0.80
C TRP A 70 14.44 4.33 -1.28
N ILE A 71 14.02 5.25 -0.42
CA ILE A 71 14.10 6.71 -0.71
C ILE A 71 15.43 7.30 -0.24
N ASN A 72 16.27 6.52 0.46
CA ASN A 72 17.56 6.89 1.03
C ASN A 72 17.48 8.10 1.95
N GLY A 73 16.71 7.97 3.04
CA GLY A 73 16.51 9.08 3.96
C GLY A 73 15.99 8.64 5.32
N ALA A 74 15.62 9.63 6.12
CA ALA A 74 15.06 9.42 7.45
C ALA A 74 13.98 10.44 7.78
N THR A 75 12.90 9.98 8.42
CA THR A 75 11.92 10.85 9.06
C THR A 75 12.44 11.27 10.42
N VAL A 76 12.53 12.57 10.66
CA VAL A 76 13.12 13.14 11.87
C VAL A 76 12.23 14.20 12.49
N THR A 77 12.19 14.26 13.83
CA THR A 77 11.54 15.36 14.57
C THR A 77 12.61 16.26 15.17
N THR A 78 12.52 17.57 14.91
CA THR A 78 13.47 18.56 15.39
C THR A 78 12.92 19.99 15.29
N GLY A 79 13.65 20.97 15.84
CA GLY A 79 13.35 22.40 15.69
C GLY A 79 13.91 23.00 14.41
N LEU A 80 13.36 24.15 13.97
CA LEU A 80 13.75 24.84 12.72
C LEU A 80 15.24 25.21 12.65
N GLN A 81 15.87 25.53 13.78
CA GLN A 81 17.30 25.84 13.79
C GLN A 81 18.17 24.62 13.47
N THR A 82 17.81 23.47 14.05
CA THR A 82 18.53 22.21 13.81
C THR A 82 18.34 21.70 12.40
N ILE A 83 17.11 21.76 11.86
CA ILE A 83 16.86 21.29 10.50
C ILE A 83 17.62 22.15 9.46
N ALA A 84 17.75 23.47 9.67
CA ALA A 84 18.55 24.32 8.80
C ALA A 84 20.06 23.97 8.84
N GLN A 85 20.57 23.45 9.98
CA GLN A 85 21.95 22.95 10.07
C GLN A 85 22.11 21.61 9.35
N ILE A 86 21.11 20.72 9.46
CA ILE A 86 21.08 19.43 8.76
C ILE A 86 21.04 19.65 7.24
N GLU A 87 20.15 20.52 6.77
CA GLU A 87 20.00 20.87 5.35
C GLU A 87 21.28 21.43 4.72
N ALA A 88 22.09 22.12 5.52
CA ALA A 88 23.38 22.68 5.06
C ALA A 88 24.52 21.63 4.97
N CYS A 89 24.28 20.38 5.32
CA CYS A 89 25.29 19.32 5.25
C CYS A 89 25.43 18.77 3.81
N ASP A 90 26.67 18.54 3.35
CA ASP A 90 26.97 18.01 2.01
C ASP A 90 26.36 16.62 1.74
N PHE A 91 26.01 15.87 2.79
CA PHE A 91 25.39 14.55 2.68
C PHE A 91 23.86 14.59 2.60
N VAL A 92 23.23 15.75 2.68
CA VAL A 92 21.80 15.95 2.55
C VAL A 92 21.47 16.43 1.13
N ASP A 93 20.58 15.72 0.47
CA ASP A 93 20.10 16.07 -0.87
C ASP A 93 18.92 17.05 -0.77
N THR A 94 17.90 16.68 0.00
CA THR A 94 16.68 17.47 0.16
C THR A 94 16.05 17.25 1.54
N VAL A 95 15.36 18.28 2.04
CA VAL A 95 14.55 18.23 3.26
C VAL A 95 13.11 18.57 2.93
N TYR A 96 12.18 17.72 3.35
CA TYR A 96 10.75 17.90 3.18
C TYR A 96 10.09 18.06 4.54
N LEU A 97 9.34 19.14 4.77
CA LEU A 97 8.44 19.24 5.93
C LEU A 97 7.30 18.25 5.74
N THR A 98 7.00 17.44 6.76
CA THR A 98 5.93 16.43 6.69
C THR A 98 4.86 16.62 7.76
N ARG A 99 5.16 17.36 8.83
CA ARG A 99 4.19 17.72 9.87
C ARG A 99 4.69 18.91 10.69
N GLU A 100 3.79 19.84 11.01
CA GLU A 100 4.00 20.84 12.05
C GLU A 100 3.42 20.31 13.37
N GLU A 101 4.26 20.20 14.41
CA GLU A 101 3.81 19.82 15.74
C GLU A 101 3.54 21.08 16.57
N GLU A 102 2.30 21.43 16.79
CA GLU A 102 1.95 22.40 17.84
C GLU A 102 2.22 21.78 19.21
N GLY A 103 3.31 22.18 19.84
CA GLY A 103 3.66 21.77 21.19
C GLY A 103 2.74 22.36 22.24
N LEU A 104 1.55 21.78 22.41
CA LEU A 104 0.68 21.99 23.56
C LEU A 104 0.63 20.71 24.38
N LEU A 105 1.35 20.71 25.50
CA LEU A 105 1.01 19.82 26.62
C LEU A 105 -0.47 19.99 26.95
N PRO A 106 -1.22 18.91 27.23
CA PRO A 106 -2.68 18.95 27.35
C PRO A 106 -3.11 19.71 28.58
N LEU A 107 -3.54 20.93 28.43
CA LEU A 107 -4.35 21.64 29.39
C LEU A 107 -5.74 21.87 28.78
N GLY A 108 -6.64 20.92 29.05
CA GLY A 108 -8.08 21.13 28.95
C GLY A 108 -8.67 20.92 27.57
N LYS A 109 -9.51 19.92 27.49
CA LYS A 109 -10.38 19.57 26.36
C LYS A 109 -10.97 20.81 25.70
N THR A 110 -10.46 21.16 24.54
CA THR A 110 -11.20 21.98 23.59
C THR A 110 -11.62 21.02 22.48
N SER A 111 -12.90 20.94 22.23
CA SER A 111 -13.50 20.12 21.19
C SER A 111 -12.99 20.57 19.82
N VAL A 112 -11.95 19.93 19.33
CA VAL A 112 -11.60 19.95 17.91
C VAL A 112 -12.67 19.14 17.19
N SER A 113 -13.28 19.76 16.20
CA SER A 113 -14.24 19.12 15.32
C SER A 113 -13.57 17.94 14.63
N LEU A 114 -13.87 16.75 15.12
CA LEU A 114 -13.51 15.48 14.50
C LEU A 114 -14.10 15.45 13.08
N ARG A 115 -13.33 15.81 12.07
CA ARG A 115 -13.51 15.21 10.75
C ARG A 115 -13.01 13.77 10.85
N LYS A 116 -13.82 12.98 11.55
CA LYS A 116 -13.76 11.55 11.44
C LYS A 116 -13.85 11.23 9.95
N ARG A 117 -12.84 10.67 9.33
CA ARG A 117 -13.03 9.76 8.20
C ARG A 117 -13.86 8.62 8.76
N MET A 118 -15.14 8.86 8.89
CA MET A 118 -16.08 7.82 9.21
C MET A 118 -16.10 6.92 7.98
N VAL A 119 -15.59 5.71 8.12
CA VAL A 119 -16.35 4.58 7.61
C VAL A 119 -17.79 4.94 8.01
N GLU A 120 -18.64 5.26 7.04
CA GLU A 120 -20.05 5.39 7.34
C GLU A 120 -20.51 4.02 7.81
N GLU A 121 -20.42 3.78 9.11
CA GLU A 121 -21.16 2.73 9.78
C GLU A 121 -22.64 3.11 9.65
N ASN A 122 -23.16 3.00 8.44
CA ASN A 122 -24.58 2.95 8.23
C ASN A 122 -25.05 1.56 8.61
N SER A 123 -25.12 1.31 9.91
CA SER A 123 -26.00 0.32 10.46
C SER A 123 -27.43 0.83 10.35
N LEU A 124 -27.97 0.85 9.14
CA LEU A 124 -29.40 0.90 8.93
C LEU A 124 -29.93 -0.53 9.01
N PRO A 125 -30.91 -0.79 9.88
CA PRO A 125 -31.63 -2.04 9.82
C PRO A 125 -32.62 -1.91 8.64
N SER A 126 -32.24 -2.34 7.46
CA SER A 126 -33.15 -2.44 6.33
C SER A 126 -32.59 -3.37 5.26
N ASP A 127 -33.28 -4.45 5.13
CA ASP A 127 -33.46 -5.29 3.95
C ASP A 127 -32.66 -4.99 2.67
N PRO A 128 -32.06 -6.01 2.05
CA PRO A 128 -32.06 -7.43 2.38
C PRO A 128 -30.96 -7.81 3.37
N PRO A 129 -30.96 -9.04 3.96
CA PRO A 129 -29.83 -9.49 4.77
C PRO A 129 -28.53 -9.36 3.95
N PRO A 130 -27.39 -9.07 4.62
CA PRO A 130 -26.11 -8.95 3.92
C PRO A 130 -25.86 -10.22 3.09
N PRO A 131 -25.27 -10.10 1.90
CA PRO A 131 -24.83 -11.26 1.16
C PRO A 131 -23.96 -12.13 2.08
N ALA A 132 -24.15 -13.44 2.05
CA ALA A 132 -23.24 -14.33 2.78
C ALA A 132 -21.80 -14.07 2.28
N SER A 133 -20.79 -14.16 3.16
CA SER A 133 -19.41 -13.92 2.74
C SER A 133 -19.01 -14.78 1.52
N ILE A 134 -19.62 -15.93 1.37
CA ILE A 134 -19.42 -16.84 0.26
C ILE A 134 -19.84 -16.22 -1.10
N GLU A 135 -20.88 -15.37 -1.13
CA GLU A 135 -21.36 -14.76 -2.36
C GLU A 135 -20.34 -13.72 -2.91
N GLN A 136 -19.66 -12.99 -2.02
CA GLN A 136 -18.62 -12.06 -2.45
C GLN A 136 -17.36 -12.78 -2.98
N LEU A 137 -17.09 -14.00 -2.51
CA LEU A 137 -16.03 -14.86 -3.05
C LEU A 137 -16.45 -15.50 -4.38
N ASP A 138 -17.74 -15.83 -4.53
CA ASP A 138 -18.30 -16.38 -5.76
C ASP A 138 -18.31 -15.35 -6.90
N GLN A 139 -18.55 -14.05 -6.59
CA GLN A 139 -18.43 -12.98 -7.57
C GLN A 139 -17.04 -12.95 -8.25
N LEU A 140 -15.98 -13.28 -7.50
CA LEU A 140 -14.62 -13.39 -8.02
C LEU A 140 -14.31 -14.75 -8.64
N ASN A 141 -15.29 -15.67 -8.73
CA ASN A 141 -15.09 -17.06 -9.13
C ASN A 141 -13.92 -17.74 -8.36
N LEU A 142 -13.82 -17.42 -7.05
CA LEU A 142 -12.74 -17.91 -6.17
C LEU A 142 -13.04 -19.31 -5.61
N LEU A 143 -14.30 -19.67 -5.48
CA LEU A 143 -14.73 -20.92 -4.86
C LEU A 143 -14.14 -22.19 -5.51
N PRO A 144 -13.98 -22.28 -6.85
CA PRO A 144 -13.30 -23.42 -7.46
C PRO A 144 -11.84 -23.57 -7.03
N LEU A 145 -11.10 -22.48 -6.77
CA LEU A 145 -9.74 -22.54 -6.20
C LEU A 145 -9.78 -23.11 -4.77
N HIS A 146 -10.73 -22.65 -3.93
CA HIS A 146 -10.94 -23.20 -2.59
C HIS A 146 -11.26 -24.69 -2.61
N GLN A 147 -12.13 -25.14 -3.53
CA GLN A 147 -12.47 -26.55 -3.71
C GLN A 147 -11.28 -27.39 -4.18
N ALA A 148 -10.36 -26.78 -4.95
CA ALA A 148 -9.11 -27.40 -5.37
C ALA A 148 -8.03 -27.42 -4.26
N GLY A 149 -8.30 -26.81 -3.08
CA GLY A 149 -7.41 -26.78 -1.92
C GLY A 149 -6.46 -25.57 -1.89
N TYR A 150 -6.67 -24.57 -2.76
CA TYR A 150 -5.86 -23.35 -2.81
C TYR A 150 -6.55 -22.23 -2.02
N ARG A 151 -6.16 -22.05 -0.76
CA ARG A 151 -6.75 -21.12 0.20
C ARG A 151 -5.71 -20.16 0.80
N GLY A 152 -4.63 -19.89 0.03
CA GLY A 152 -3.55 -18.98 0.40
C GLY A 152 -2.39 -19.62 1.17
N LYS A 153 -2.36 -20.94 1.33
CA LYS A 153 -1.31 -21.65 2.08
C LYS A 153 0.07 -21.37 1.51
N GLY A 154 1.02 -21.00 2.40
CA GLY A 154 2.40 -20.67 2.03
C GLY A 154 2.57 -19.24 1.50
N ILE A 155 1.49 -18.45 1.42
CA ILE A 155 1.54 -17.04 1.05
C ILE A 155 1.48 -16.17 2.31
N ARG A 156 2.35 -15.15 2.38
CA ARG A 156 2.45 -14.19 3.47
C ARG A 156 1.84 -12.86 3.05
N ILE A 157 0.86 -12.40 3.80
CA ILE A 157 0.12 -11.16 3.53
C ILE A 157 0.41 -10.15 4.64
N GLY A 158 0.84 -8.93 4.28
CA GLY A 158 0.83 -7.78 5.15
C GLY A 158 -0.50 -7.05 5.03
N VAL A 159 -1.01 -6.50 6.13
CA VAL A 159 -2.16 -5.59 6.12
C VAL A 159 -1.71 -4.27 6.73
N ALA A 160 -1.68 -3.20 5.93
CA ALA A 160 -1.34 -1.85 6.37
C ALA A 160 -2.63 -1.03 6.55
N ASP A 161 -2.86 -0.52 7.77
CA ASP A 161 -4.12 0.13 8.15
C ASP A 161 -3.96 1.03 9.39
N GLY A 162 -5.02 1.77 9.75
CA GLY A 162 -5.03 2.72 10.85
C GLY A 162 -5.26 2.12 12.24
N GLY A 163 -5.67 0.85 12.37
CA GLY A 163 -5.91 0.24 13.67
C GLY A 163 -6.48 -1.17 13.62
N PHE A 164 -6.17 -1.96 14.65
CA PHE A 164 -6.44 -3.40 14.67
C PHE A 164 -7.14 -3.83 15.97
N TYR A 165 -8.15 -3.06 16.39
CA TYR A 165 -8.92 -3.33 17.61
C TYR A 165 -9.37 -4.80 17.67
N ASN A 166 -9.04 -5.47 18.80
CA ASN A 166 -9.38 -6.86 19.07
C ASN A 166 -8.86 -7.93 18.08
N ALA A 167 -8.05 -7.60 17.07
CA ALA A 167 -7.54 -8.59 16.12
C ALA A 167 -6.80 -9.75 16.82
N ASN A 168 -6.10 -9.47 17.94
CA ASN A 168 -5.40 -10.47 18.72
C ASN A 168 -6.32 -11.39 19.53
N THR A 169 -7.59 -11.03 19.74
CA THR A 169 -8.56 -11.80 20.56
C THR A 169 -9.66 -12.45 19.74
N MET A 170 -9.93 -11.99 18.51
CA MET A 170 -10.93 -12.59 17.63
C MET A 170 -10.67 -14.08 17.41
N SER A 171 -11.65 -14.92 17.75
CA SER A 171 -11.55 -16.38 17.59
C SER A 171 -11.60 -16.82 16.13
N ALA A 172 -12.23 -16.03 15.27
CA ALA A 172 -12.33 -16.29 13.83
C ALA A 172 -11.02 -16.06 13.07
N LEU A 173 -10.07 -15.32 13.64
CA LEU A 173 -8.75 -15.10 13.01
C LEU A 173 -7.78 -16.25 13.36
N PRO A 174 -7.08 -16.83 12.37
CA PRO A 174 -6.24 -18.01 12.56
C PRO A 174 -4.93 -17.64 13.27
N LYS A 175 -4.82 -18.04 14.56
CA LYS A 175 -3.64 -17.72 15.39
C LYS A 175 -2.35 -18.39 14.92
N ALA A 176 -2.45 -19.58 14.30
CA ALA A 176 -1.30 -20.33 13.83
C ALA A 176 -0.60 -19.68 12.63
N GLN A 177 -1.29 -18.82 11.88
CA GLN A 177 -0.79 -18.11 10.72
C GLN A 177 -0.28 -16.70 11.04
N TRP A 178 -0.36 -16.25 12.28
CA TRP A 178 0.08 -14.93 12.70
C TRP A 178 1.60 -14.83 12.76
N LEU A 179 2.18 -13.93 11.95
CA LEU A 179 3.62 -13.67 11.93
C LEU A 179 4.05 -12.56 12.90
N GLY A 180 3.15 -11.62 13.23
CA GLY A 180 3.43 -10.50 14.12
C GLY A 180 2.76 -9.20 13.71
N TYR A 181 3.23 -8.10 14.32
CA TYR A 181 2.76 -6.75 14.03
C TYR A 181 3.87 -5.72 14.25
N ALA A 182 3.70 -4.54 13.64
CA ALA A 182 4.55 -3.38 13.87
C ALA A 182 3.70 -2.10 13.85
N ASP A 183 4.08 -1.16 14.69
CA ASP A 183 3.50 0.16 14.82
C ASP A 183 4.48 1.22 14.36
N PHE A 184 4.09 2.04 13.42
CA PHE A 184 4.88 3.13 12.86
C PHE A 184 4.37 4.51 13.27
N THR A 185 3.33 4.57 14.10
CA THR A 185 2.76 5.82 14.61
C THR A 185 3.49 6.29 15.86
N ASP A 186 3.25 7.54 16.25
CA ASP A 186 3.69 8.08 17.54
C ASP A 186 2.61 7.94 18.63
N ASP A 187 1.47 7.30 18.31
CA ASP A 187 0.39 7.08 19.26
C ASP A 187 0.86 6.16 20.41
N GLU A 188 0.64 6.59 21.64
CA GLU A 188 1.03 5.84 22.85
C GLU A 188 -0.01 4.78 23.28
N ASP A 189 -1.08 4.60 22.49
CA ASP A 189 -2.16 3.67 22.80
C ASP A 189 -1.78 2.22 22.44
N ASP A 190 -2.56 1.27 22.99
CA ASP A 190 -2.39 -0.15 22.69
C ASP A 190 -2.74 -0.44 21.23
N PHE A 191 -1.86 -1.09 20.49
CA PHE A 191 -2.02 -1.50 19.10
C PHE A 191 -3.36 -2.24 18.84
N PHE A 192 -3.82 -3.05 19.79
CA PHE A 192 -5.08 -3.79 19.74
C PHE A 192 -6.20 -3.13 20.58
N GLY A 193 -5.93 -1.96 21.11
CA GLY A 193 -6.87 -1.18 21.89
C GLY A 193 -7.92 -0.46 21.04
N SER A 194 -8.54 0.57 21.59
CA SER A 194 -9.68 1.27 20.99
C SER A 194 -9.34 2.24 19.85
N SER A 195 -8.09 2.27 19.37
CA SER A 195 -7.60 3.23 18.37
C SER A 195 -8.23 3.12 16.98
N GLY A 196 -8.92 2.03 16.70
CA GLY A 196 -9.62 1.83 15.43
C GLY A 196 -9.87 0.36 15.14
N ASN A 197 -10.96 0.07 14.46
CA ASN A 197 -11.35 -1.30 14.10
C ASN A 197 -11.23 -1.59 12.60
N HIS A 198 -10.93 -0.58 11.79
CA HIS A 198 -10.96 -0.67 10.34
C HIS A 198 -10.00 -1.74 9.80
N GLY A 199 -8.75 -1.80 10.27
CA GLY A 199 -7.81 -2.82 9.87
C GLY A 199 -8.26 -4.24 10.26
N THR A 200 -8.94 -4.41 11.42
CA THR A 200 -9.49 -5.71 11.80
C THR A 200 -10.63 -6.15 10.87
N LEU A 201 -11.46 -5.21 10.40
CA LEU A 201 -12.49 -5.49 9.39
C LEU A 201 -11.82 -5.94 8.08
N CYS A 202 -10.77 -5.25 7.62
CA CYS A 202 -10.00 -5.63 6.44
C CYS A 202 -9.36 -7.03 6.59
N VAL A 203 -8.75 -7.32 7.74
CA VAL A 203 -8.19 -8.63 8.06
C VAL A 203 -9.27 -9.70 8.02
N SER A 204 -10.49 -9.42 8.53
CA SER A 204 -11.60 -10.38 8.53
C SER A 204 -11.98 -10.79 7.11
N ALA A 205 -12.00 -9.86 6.16
CA ALA A 205 -12.29 -10.14 4.75
C ALA A 205 -11.28 -11.11 4.10
N ILE A 206 -10.03 -11.11 4.58
CA ILE A 206 -8.98 -11.99 4.05
C ILE A 206 -8.97 -13.35 4.75
N LEU A 207 -8.97 -13.37 6.09
CA LEU A 207 -8.47 -14.48 6.90
C LEU A 207 -9.50 -15.13 7.80
N ALA A 208 -10.59 -14.43 8.13
CA ALA A 208 -11.50 -14.93 9.14
C ALA A 208 -12.25 -16.19 8.68
N SER A 209 -12.44 -17.13 9.61
CA SER A 209 -13.19 -18.37 9.36
C SER A 209 -14.01 -18.75 10.60
N GLN A 210 -15.30 -18.88 10.42
CA GLN A 210 -16.24 -19.39 11.39
C GLN A 210 -17.43 -20.05 10.67
N SER A 211 -18.45 -20.55 11.41
CA SER A 211 -19.51 -21.38 10.86
C SER A 211 -20.37 -20.71 9.77
N ASP A 212 -20.49 -19.40 9.81
CA ASP A 212 -21.33 -18.57 8.93
C ASP A 212 -20.52 -17.51 8.16
N TYR A 213 -19.18 -17.57 8.19
CA TYR A 213 -18.29 -16.61 7.55
C TYR A 213 -16.99 -17.26 7.09
N GLU A 214 -16.57 -16.93 5.88
CA GLU A 214 -15.29 -17.34 5.32
C GLU A 214 -14.63 -16.17 4.59
N GLY A 215 -13.40 -15.85 4.97
CA GLY A 215 -12.53 -14.90 4.28
C GLY A 215 -11.90 -15.48 3.01
N ALA A 216 -11.30 -14.61 2.19
CA ALA A 216 -10.82 -15.01 0.88
C ALA A 216 -9.59 -15.94 0.92
N ALA A 217 -8.72 -15.89 1.96
CA ALA A 217 -7.46 -16.65 2.03
C ALA A 217 -7.16 -17.14 3.45
N VAL A 218 -8.04 -17.98 4.00
CA VAL A 218 -8.02 -18.42 5.41
C VAL A 218 -6.80 -19.24 5.82
N GLU A 219 -5.97 -19.70 4.89
CA GLU A 219 -4.74 -20.47 5.17
C GLU A 219 -3.46 -19.63 4.95
N ALA A 220 -3.57 -18.34 4.56
CA ALA A 220 -2.44 -17.46 4.41
C ALA A 220 -1.83 -17.07 5.77
N GLU A 221 -0.50 -16.88 5.80
CA GLU A 221 0.18 -16.26 6.94
C GLU A 221 0.04 -14.73 6.87
N TYR A 222 -0.01 -14.02 8.01
CA TYR A 222 -0.25 -12.60 8.02
C TYR A 222 0.55 -11.80 9.03
N PHE A 223 0.83 -10.53 8.68
CA PHE A 223 1.50 -9.53 9.50
C PHE A 223 0.70 -8.22 9.46
N LEU A 224 0.61 -7.50 10.58
CA LEU A 224 -0.18 -6.27 10.70
C LEU A 224 0.73 -5.06 10.85
N PHE A 225 0.45 -3.98 10.11
CA PHE A 225 1.18 -2.72 10.16
C PHE A 225 0.22 -1.58 10.46
N ARG A 226 0.42 -0.87 11.58
CA ARG A 226 -0.28 0.38 11.86
C ARG A 226 0.56 1.54 11.34
N THR A 227 0.00 2.33 10.42
CA THR A 227 0.70 3.42 9.73
C THR A 227 0.04 4.78 9.89
N GLU A 228 -1.24 4.82 10.33
CA GLU A 228 -2.04 6.03 10.45
C GLU A 228 -2.11 6.53 11.88
N GLU A 229 -1.89 7.82 12.05
CA GLU A 229 -2.08 8.53 13.29
C GLU A 229 -3.59 8.72 13.57
N GLN A 230 -4.01 8.53 14.82
CA GLN A 230 -5.43 8.54 15.15
C GLN A 230 -6.10 9.92 15.00
N TYR A 231 -5.34 11.00 15.19
CA TYR A 231 -5.90 12.35 15.36
C TYR A 231 -5.39 13.36 14.34
N THR A 232 -4.51 13.00 13.45
CA THR A 232 -3.90 13.89 12.46
C THR A 232 -3.83 13.21 11.10
N GLU A 233 -3.93 14.00 10.05
CA GLU A 233 -3.71 13.57 8.67
C GLU A 233 -2.56 14.42 8.12
N SER A 234 -1.36 13.85 7.96
CA SER A 234 -0.17 14.57 7.53
C SER A 234 0.71 13.73 6.59
N PRO A 235 1.59 14.33 5.78
CA PRO A 235 2.53 13.58 4.95
C PRO A 235 3.48 12.63 5.71
N LYS A 236 3.56 12.75 7.05
CA LYS A 236 4.29 11.79 7.90
C LYS A 236 3.71 10.39 7.77
N GLU A 237 2.39 10.24 7.59
CA GLU A 237 1.73 8.93 7.44
C GLU A 237 2.18 8.22 6.16
N LEU A 238 2.49 8.96 5.09
CA LEU A 238 3.16 8.39 3.92
C LEU A 238 4.54 7.83 4.26
N ASP A 239 5.30 8.50 5.13
CA ASP A 239 6.62 8.01 5.56
C ASP A 239 6.49 6.76 6.44
N ASN A 240 5.47 6.73 7.33
CA ASN A 240 5.12 5.55 8.13
C ASN A 240 4.77 4.36 7.22
N TRP A 241 3.93 4.62 6.20
CA TRP A 241 3.53 3.59 5.22
C TRP A 241 4.74 3.07 4.43
N VAL A 242 5.62 3.95 3.95
CA VAL A 242 6.86 3.56 3.24
C VAL A 242 7.72 2.66 4.13
N ALA A 243 7.93 3.02 5.39
CA ALA A 243 8.69 2.22 6.34
C ALA A 243 8.05 0.83 6.59
N ALA A 244 6.72 0.78 6.65
CA ALA A 244 5.96 -0.47 6.79
C ALA A 244 6.15 -1.39 5.56
N ILE A 245 6.07 -0.85 4.32
CA ILE A 245 6.26 -1.62 3.10
C ILE A 245 7.71 -2.12 2.97
N GLU A 246 8.69 -1.32 3.36
CA GLU A 246 10.09 -1.76 3.43
C GLU A 246 10.32 -2.87 4.45
N MET A 247 9.61 -2.82 5.60
CA MET A 247 9.63 -3.90 6.57
C MET A 247 8.96 -5.16 6.02
N ALA A 248 7.86 -5.03 5.29
CA ALA A 248 7.20 -6.14 4.61
C ALA A 248 8.15 -6.86 3.64
N ASP A 249 8.92 -6.11 2.85
CA ASP A 249 9.98 -6.65 2.00
C ASP A 249 11.07 -7.35 2.81
N SER A 250 11.52 -6.75 3.89
CA SER A 250 12.54 -7.33 4.78
C SER A 250 12.10 -8.64 5.41
N LEU A 251 10.81 -8.80 5.69
CA LEU A 251 10.20 -10.01 6.26
C LEU A 251 9.92 -11.09 5.20
N GLY A 252 10.03 -10.77 3.91
CA GLY A 252 9.68 -11.66 2.81
C GLY A 252 8.17 -11.88 2.70
N LEU A 253 7.38 -10.80 2.77
CA LEU A 253 5.95 -10.89 2.48
C LEU A 253 5.72 -10.94 0.97
N HIS A 254 4.70 -11.67 0.54
CA HIS A 254 4.33 -11.82 -0.87
C HIS A 254 3.42 -10.69 -1.33
N ILE A 255 2.44 -10.36 -0.48
CA ILE A 255 1.36 -9.41 -0.77
C ILE A 255 1.28 -8.41 0.37
N VAL A 256 0.98 -7.15 0.08
CA VAL A 256 0.50 -6.19 1.07
C VAL A 256 -0.83 -5.63 0.61
N SER A 257 -1.85 -5.78 1.47
CA SER A 257 -3.16 -5.16 1.34
C SER A 257 -3.13 -3.80 2.05
N THR A 258 -3.42 -2.74 1.31
CA THR A 258 -3.42 -1.36 1.81
C THR A 258 -4.79 -0.75 1.58
N SER A 259 -5.54 -0.55 2.67
CA SER A 259 -6.87 0.07 2.61
C SER A 259 -6.83 1.56 2.97
N LEU A 260 -5.78 2.24 2.55
CA LEU A 260 -5.41 3.62 2.85
C LEU A 260 -5.17 4.40 1.56
N GLY A 261 -5.21 5.74 1.68
CA GLY A 261 -4.87 6.60 0.56
C GLY A 261 -4.97 8.08 0.91
N TYR A 262 -4.08 8.88 0.34
CA TYR A 262 -3.87 10.28 0.70
C TYR A 262 -4.16 11.20 -0.48
N THR A 263 -4.89 12.28 -0.22
CA THR A 263 -5.20 13.35 -1.18
C THR A 263 -5.10 14.72 -0.54
N THR A 264 -5.68 14.89 0.65
CA THR A 264 -5.72 16.12 1.42
C THR A 264 -5.25 15.86 2.84
N PHE A 265 -4.65 16.85 3.45
CA PHE A 265 -4.09 16.79 4.79
C PHE A 265 -4.71 17.86 5.69
N ASP A 266 -4.44 17.81 6.99
CA ASP A 266 -4.91 18.83 7.94
C ASP A 266 -4.36 20.22 7.59
N ASP A 267 -3.16 20.30 7.03
CA ASP A 267 -2.57 21.51 6.47
C ASP A 267 -2.64 21.45 4.94
N GLU A 268 -3.47 22.32 4.36
CA GLU A 268 -3.75 22.40 2.92
C GLU A 268 -2.48 22.65 2.06
N GLN A 269 -1.38 23.13 2.64
CA GLN A 269 -0.12 23.31 1.89
C GLN A 269 0.46 21.98 1.37
N PHE A 270 0.07 20.86 1.99
CA PHE A 270 0.51 19.53 1.61
C PHE A 270 -0.47 18.78 0.69
N ASP A 271 -1.63 19.39 0.40
CA ASP A 271 -2.66 18.75 -0.42
C ASP A 271 -2.12 18.41 -1.81
N PHE A 272 -2.43 17.20 -2.25
CA PHE A 272 -2.16 16.80 -3.62
C PHE A 272 -3.21 17.36 -4.58
N THR A 273 -2.77 17.62 -5.80
CA THR A 273 -3.65 17.90 -6.94
C THR A 273 -3.81 16.64 -7.79
N TYR A 274 -4.78 16.63 -8.71
CA TYR A 274 -4.91 15.50 -9.63
C TYR A 274 -3.65 15.28 -10.49
N ALA A 275 -2.95 16.35 -10.86
CA ALA A 275 -1.71 16.24 -11.63
C ALA A 275 -0.60 15.45 -10.90
N ASP A 276 -0.67 15.40 -9.58
CA ASP A 276 0.30 14.70 -8.72
C ASP A 276 0.01 13.20 -8.65
N MET A 277 -1.17 12.74 -9.10
CA MET A 277 -1.56 11.33 -9.15
C MET A 277 -0.98 10.63 -10.39
N ASP A 278 0.32 10.83 -10.63
CA ASP A 278 1.05 10.32 -11.79
C ASP A 278 1.85 9.02 -11.52
N GLY A 279 1.77 8.51 -10.30
CA GLY A 279 2.49 7.30 -9.84
C GLY A 279 3.98 7.50 -9.60
N ARG A 280 4.46 8.76 -9.54
CA ARG A 280 5.89 9.08 -9.43
C ARG A 280 6.21 10.13 -8.38
N LEU A 281 5.32 11.09 -8.17
CA LEU A 281 5.60 12.24 -7.32
C LEU A 281 5.64 11.86 -5.85
N SER A 282 4.61 11.17 -5.34
CA SER A 282 4.56 10.83 -3.92
C SER A 282 5.60 9.77 -3.54
N ARG A 283 6.17 9.89 -2.35
CA ARG A 283 7.06 8.86 -1.80
C ARG A 283 6.36 7.50 -1.68
N GLY A 284 5.06 7.51 -1.39
CA GLY A 284 4.23 6.29 -1.38
C GLY A 284 4.20 5.60 -2.74
N ALA A 285 3.92 6.34 -3.84
CA ALA A 285 3.91 5.78 -5.18
C ALA A 285 5.31 5.28 -5.62
N GLN A 286 6.37 6.00 -5.26
CA GLN A 286 7.75 5.58 -5.53
C GLN A 286 8.09 4.27 -4.81
N ALA A 287 7.76 4.17 -3.52
CA ALA A 287 7.98 2.96 -2.72
C ALA A 287 7.14 1.78 -3.25
N ALA A 288 5.90 2.02 -3.67
CA ALA A 288 5.04 1.01 -4.28
C ALA A 288 5.66 0.42 -5.55
N ALA A 289 6.19 1.26 -6.44
CA ALA A 289 6.88 0.82 -7.65
C ALA A 289 8.17 0.04 -7.32
N ILE A 290 8.90 0.41 -6.27
CA ILE A 290 10.06 -0.34 -5.79
C ILE A 290 9.64 -1.70 -5.24
N ALA A 291 8.60 -1.76 -4.40
CA ALA A 291 8.06 -3.00 -3.86
C ALA A 291 7.72 -4.02 -4.97
N ALA A 292 7.07 -3.56 -6.04
CA ALA A 292 6.76 -4.41 -7.18
C ALA A 292 8.02 -4.97 -7.85
N ARG A 293 9.07 -4.14 -8.06
CA ARG A 293 10.37 -4.60 -8.60
C ARG A 293 11.08 -5.59 -7.67
N LYS A 294 10.83 -5.46 -6.37
CA LYS A 294 11.39 -6.35 -5.33
C LYS A 294 10.58 -7.64 -5.15
N GLY A 295 9.55 -7.86 -5.96
CA GLY A 295 8.81 -9.12 -6.04
C GLY A 295 7.58 -9.19 -5.11
N MET A 296 7.16 -8.07 -4.51
CA MET A 296 5.90 -7.99 -3.77
C MET A 296 4.75 -7.56 -4.68
N LEU A 297 3.55 -8.03 -4.40
CA LEU A 297 2.31 -7.55 -4.99
C LEU A 297 1.61 -6.63 -3.99
N LEU A 298 1.50 -5.36 -4.33
CA LEU A 298 0.70 -4.42 -3.55
C LEU A 298 -0.73 -4.39 -4.10
N VAL A 299 -1.69 -4.51 -3.21
CA VAL A 299 -3.12 -4.39 -3.49
C VAL A 299 -3.62 -3.19 -2.70
N VAL A 300 -4.10 -2.15 -3.38
CA VAL A 300 -4.38 -0.84 -2.79
C VAL A 300 -5.80 -0.40 -3.12
N ALA A 301 -6.53 0.10 -2.13
CA ALA A 301 -7.86 0.66 -2.33
C ALA A 301 -7.81 1.93 -3.20
N ALA A 302 -8.75 2.08 -4.14
CA ALA A 302 -8.79 3.24 -5.04
C ALA A 302 -9.12 4.56 -4.33
N GLY A 303 -9.85 4.51 -3.22
CA GLY A 303 -10.39 5.66 -2.49
C GLY A 303 -11.92 5.72 -2.56
N ASN A 304 -12.51 6.60 -1.74
CA ASN A 304 -13.97 6.68 -1.57
C ASN A 304 -14.50 8.09 -1.91
N ASP A 305 -13.96 8.69 -2.94
CA ASP A 305 -14.27 10.06 -3.35
C ASP A 305 -15.03 10.18 -4.69
N GLY A 306 -15.45 9.04 -5.28
CA GLY A 306 -16.10 9.01 -6.58
C GLY A 306 -17.34 9.89 -6.72
N ASN A 307 -18.07 10.12 -5.63
CA ASN A 307 -19.23 11.02 -5.56
C ASN A 307 -18.92 12.40 -4.95
N LYS A 308 -17.62 12.71 -4.73
CA LYS A 308 -17.14 13.99 -4.20
C LYS A 308 -16.47 14.82 -5.30
N ALA A 309 -16.10 16.07 -4.97
CA ALA A 309 -15.44 16.97 -5.92
C ALA A 309 -14.09 16.43 -6.44
N TRP A 310 -13.34 15.70 -5.60
CA TRP A 310 -12.08 15.05 -5.99
C TRP A 310 -12.29 13.94 -7.02
N HIS A 311 -13.23 13.03 -6.80
CA HIS A 311 -13.64 11.82 -7.52
C HIS A 311 -12.55 10.87 -8.04
N TYR A 312 -11.30 11.27 -8.12
CA TYR A 312 -10.18 10.44 -8.56
C TYR A 312 -9.62 9.54 -7.45
N LEU A 313 -8.72 8.66 -7.84
CA LEU A 313 -7.96 7.82 -6.91
C LEU A 313 -7.02 8.65 -6.04
N SER A 314 -6.54 8.07 -4.95
CA SER A 314 -5.59 8.65 -4.01
C SER A 314 -4.20 7.99 -4.16
N THR A 315 -3.13 8.66 -3.72
CA THR A 315 -1.82 7.99 -3.63
C THR A 315 -1.80 7.06 -2.40
N PRO A 316 -1.18 5.84 -2.43
CA PRO A 316 -0.34 5.28 -3.50
C PRO A 316 -1.09 4.46 -4.56
N ALA A 317 -2.44 4.51 -4.63
CA ALA A 317 -3.21 3.79 -5.63
C ALA A 317 -2.90 4.21 -7.08
N ASP A 318 -2.33 5.41 -7.27
CA ASP A 318 -1.83 5.92 -8.54
C ASP A 318 -0.54 5.23 -9.02
N ALA A 319 0.15 4.47 -8.17
CA ALA A 319 1.42 3.85 -8.51
C ALA A 319 1.30 2.84 -9.67
N ASP A 320 2.39 2.69 -10.43
CA ASP A 320 2.51 1.65 -11.44
C ASP A 320 2.78 0.27 -10.82
N SER A 321 2.48 -0.79 -11.56
CA SER A 321 2.85 -2.18 -11.20
C SER A 321 2.20 -2.73 -9.92
N ILE A 322 1.10 -2.13 -9.46
CA ILE A 322 0.28 -2.56 -8.33
C ILE A 322 -1.12 -2.99 -8.81
N LEU A 323 -1.95 -3.53 -7.92
CA LEU A 323 -3.39 -3.71 -8.14
C LEU A 323 -4.15 -2.67 -7.34
N THR A 324 -4.70 -1.68 -8.01
CA THR A 324 -5.65 -0.72 -7.42
C THR A 324 -7.06 -1.27 -7.56
N VAL A 325 -7.82 -1.25 -6.48
CA VAL A 325 -9.12 -1.94 -6.40
C VAL A 325 -10.25 -0.94 -6.18
N GLY A 326 -11.19 -0.90 -7.13
CA GLY A 326 -12.46 -0.19 -7.04
C GLY A 326 -13.54 -1.03 -6.34
N ALA A 327 -14.66 -0.39 -6.00
CA ALA A 327 -15.77 -1.02 -5.30
C ALA A 327 -17.02 -1.16 -6.17
N VAL A 328 -17.56 -2.38 -6.22
CA VAL A 328 -18.89 -2.69 -6.76
C VAL A 328 -19.79 -3.27 -5.67
N ASP A 329 -21.11 -3.40 -5.96
CA ASP A 329 -22.00 -4.22 -5.13
C ASP A 329 -22.00 -5.69 -5.60
N ILE A 330 -22.83 -6.52 -4.97
CA ILE A 330 -22.88 -7.96 -5.27
C ILE A 330 -23.39 -8.24 -6.70
N ASP A 331 -24.18 -7.35 -7.27
CA ASP A 331 -24.70 -7.46 -8.64
C ASP A 331 -23.66 -6.95 -9.69
N GLY A 332 -22.48 -6.47 -9.23
CA GLY A 332 -21.43 -5.94 -10.07
C GLY A 332 -21.62 -4.48 -10.50
N GLU A 333 -22.57 -3.76 -9.89
CA GLU A 333 -22.78 -2.35 -10.16
C GLU A 333 -21.83 -1.49 -9.35
N ILE A 334 -21.24 -0.47 -10.02
CA ILE A 334 -20.25 0.41 -9.39
C ILE A 334 -20.81 1.13 -8.16
N ALA A 335 -20.11 1.10 -7.06
CA ALA A 335 -20.46 1.89 -5.88
C ALA A 335 -20.18 3.38 -6.16
N ALA A 336 -21.19 4.23 -5.93
CA ALA A 336 -21.09 5.66 -6.26
C ALA A 336 -19.91 6.38 -5.58
N PHE A 337 -19.46 5.88 -4.45
CA PHE A 337 -18.31 6.43 -3.74
C PHE A 337 -16.96 5.95 -4.28
N SER A 338 -16.91 4.84 -5.06
CA SER A 338 -15.64 4.32 -5.56
C SER A 338 -14.90 5.35 -6.39
N SER A 339 -13.70 5.72 -5.95
CA SER A 339 -12.81 6.59 -6.72
C SER A 339 -12.42 5.94 -8.04
N PHE A 340 -12.17 6.74 -9.06
CA PHE A 340 -11.91 6.25 -10.39
C PHE A 340 -10.73 6.96 -11.07
N GLY A 341 -10.30 6.39 -12.19
CA GLY A 341 -9.20 6.86 -13.00
C GLY A 341 -9.62 7.83 -14.10
N PRO A 342 -8.75 8.01 -15.08
CA PRO A 342 -7.40 7.45 -15.14
C PRO A 342 -6.45 8.06 -14.09
N SER A 343 -5.22 7.51 -13.94
CA SER A 343 -4.14 8.27 -13.30
C SER A 343 -3.76 9.49 -14.13
N ALA A 344 -3.09 10.46 -13.53
CA ALA A 344 -2.74 11.71 -14.23
C ALA A 344 -1.85 11.50 -15.46
N ASP A 345 -1.06 10.42 -15.50
CA ASP A 345 -0.27 9.99 -16.65
C ASP A 345 -1.03 9.10 -17.65
N GLY A 346 -2.35 8.91 -17.46
CA GLY A 346 -3.26 8.28 -18.40
C GLY A 346 -3.35 6.75 -18.33
N ARG A 347 -2.84 6.11 -17.26
CA ARG A 347 -2.98 4.65 -17.07
C ARG A 347 -4.41 4.30 -16.64
N VAL A 348 -4.86 3.10 -17.04
CA VAL A 348 -6.12 2.54 -16.55
C VAL A 348 -6.04 2.29 -15.05
N LYS A 349 -6.93 2.93 -14.30
CA LYS A 349 -7.14 2.80 -12.88
C LYS A 349 -8.64 2.94 -12.57
N PRO A 350 -9.14 2.25 -11.50
CA PRO A 350 -8.48 1.15 -10.81
C PRO A 350 -8.13 0.03 -11.78
N GLU A 351 -7.25 -0.91 -11.44
CA GLU A 351 -7.06 -2.07 -12.30
C GLU A 351 -8.28 -2.99 -12.29
N VAL A 352 -8.80 -3.33 -11.11
CA VAL A 352 -9.93 -4.26 -10.96
C VAL A 352 -10.92 -3.78 -9.90
N CYS A 353 -12.10 -4.42 -9.87
CA CYS A 353 -13.11 -4.18 -8.85
C CYS A 353 -13.47 -5.48 -8.12
N ALA A 354 -13.97 -5.33 -6.88
CA ALA A 354 -14.60 -6.38 -6.10
C ALA A 354 -15.72 -5.81 -5.23
N VAL A 355 -16.47 -6.65 -4.51
CA VAL A 355 -17.51 -6.19 -3.60
C VAL A 355 -16.92 -5.25 -2.55
N GLY A 356 -17.33 -3.99 -2.60
CA GLY A 356 -16.97 -2.95 -1.64
C GLY A 356 -18.18 -2.19 -1.12
N LYS A 357 -19.38 -2.52 -1.60
CA LYS A 357 -20.64 -1.97 -1.13
C LYS A 357 -21.44 -3.09 -0.47
N GLN A 358 -21.80 -2.89 0.80
CA GLN A 358 -22.42 -3.91 1.66
C GLN A 358 -21.57 -5.18 1.79
N THR A 359 -20.25 -5.03 1.81
CA THR A 359 -19.33 -6.15 1.99
C THR A 359 -19.54 -6.82 3.33
N SER A 360 -19.69 -8.14 3.36
CA SER A 360 -19.77 -8.95 4.59
C SER A 360 -18.41 -8.96 5.30
N LEU A 361 -18.41 -8.60 6.57
CA LEU A 361 -17.26 -8.48 7.46
C LEU A 361 -17.58 -9.06 8.82
N LEU A 362 -16.59 -9.28 9.68
CA LEU A 362 -16.81 -9.64 11.07
C LEU A 362 -16.55 -8.46 12.00
N ASN A 363 -17.53 -8.17 12.84
CA ASN A 363 -17.41 -7.15 13.89
C ASN A 363 -16.35 -7.57 14.91
N PRO A 364 -15.30 -6.77 15.14
CA PRO A 364 -14.24 -7.11 16.09
C PRO A 364 -14.69 -7.20 17.55
N SER A 365 -15.84 -6.58 17.91
CA SER A 365 -16.31 -6.52 19.29
C SER A 365 -17.03 -7.78 19.73
N ASP A 366 -17.76 -8.45 18.82
CA ASP A 366 -18.62 -9.59 19.14
C ASP A 366 -18.52 -10.77 18.17
N GLY A 367 -17.79 -10.61 17.04
CA GLY A 367 -17.62 -11.66 16.02
C GLY A 367 -18.84 -11.89 15.13
N TRP A 368 -19.87 -11.04 15.22
CA TRP A 368 -21.04 -11.18 14.35
C TRP A 368 -20.77 -10.66 12.94
N VAL A 369 -21.47 -11.24 11.97
CA VAL A 369 -21.41 -10.73 10.60
C VAL A 369 -22.07 -9.36 10.52
N MET A 370 -21.36 -8.42 9.95
CA MET A 370 -21.82 -7.07 9.68
C MET A 370 -21.55 -6.69 8.22
N THR A 371 -22.07 -5.56 7.77
CA THR A 371 -21.71 -5.01 6.45
C THR A 371 -20.92 -3.72 6.58
N GLY A 372 -20.02 -3.50 5.61
CA GLY A 372 -19.28 -2.26 5.44
C GLY A 372 -19.31 -1.76 4.01
N ASN A 373 -19.08 -0.45 3.85
CA ASN A 373 -18.95 0.19 2.54
C ASN A 373 -17.57 0.85 2.42
N GLY A 374 -16.89 0.61 1.32
CA GLY A 374 -15.58 1.20 1.03
C GLY A 374 -14.78 0.36 0.05
N THR A 375 -13.96 1.00 -0.78
CA THR A 375 -12.90 0.33 -1.55
C THR A 375 -11.92 -0.38 -0.62
N SER A 376 -11.86 0.06 0.65
CA SER A 376 -11.12 -0.57 1.74
C SER A 376 -11.51 -2.04 2.00
N PHE A 377 -12.74 -2.45 1.64
CA PHE A 377 -13.22 -3.82 1.81
C PHE A 377 -13.14 -4.64 0.53
N ALA A 378 -13.19 -3.99 -0.64
CA ALA A 378 -12.89 -4.62 -1.93
C ALA A 378 -11.41 -5.01 -2.06
N CYS A 379 -10.52 -4.15 -1.58
CA CYS A 379 -9.07 -4.35 -1.61
C CYS A 379 -8.62 -5.67 -0.94
N PRO A 380 -8.98 -5.97 0.32
CA PRO A 380 -8.60 -7.21 0.97
C PRO A 380 -9.20 -8.47 0.31
N LEU A 381 -10.37 -8.40 -0.32
CA LEU A 381 -10.91 -9.52 -1.09
C LEU A 381 -10.00 -9.87 -2.28
N ILE A 382 -9.53 -8.86 -3.02
CA ILE A 382 -8.56 -9.07 -4.13
C ILE A 382 -7.20 -9.53 -3.57
N ALA A 383 -6.73 -9.01 -2.45
CA ALA A 383 -5.48 -9.46 -1.83
C ALA A 383 -5.53 -10.94 -1.43
N GLY A 384 -6.64 -11.38 -0.82
CA GLY A 384 -6.86 -12.78 -0.49
C GLY A 384 -7.02 -13.66 -1.74
N ALA A 385 -7.78 -13.20 -2.74
CA ALA A 385 -7.92 -13.90 -4.02
C ALA A 385 -6.58 -14.08 -4.74
N ALA A 386 -5.73 -13.04 -4.74
CA ALA A 386 -4.37 -13.10 -5.26
C ALA A 386 -3.51 -14.12 -4.49
N ALA A 387 -3.66 -14.23 -3.17
CA ALA A 387 -2.95 -15.23 -2.37
C ALA A 387 -3.40 -16.66 -2.72
N CYS A 388 -4.68 -16.89 -2.95
CA CYS A 388 -5.18 -18.19 -3.39
C CYS A 388 -4.63 -18.55 -4.77
N LEU A 389 -4.65 -17.62 -5.73
CA LEU A 389 -4.06 -17.83 -7.05
C LEU A 389 -2.56 -18.10 -6.97
N TRP A 390 -1.84 -17.34 -6.15
CA TRP A 390 -0.40 -17.52 -6.00
C TRP A 390 -0.04 -18.83 -5.31
N SER A 391 -0.84 -19.28 -4.33
CA SER A 391 -0.68 -20.62 -3.73
C SER A 391 -0.88 -21.76 -4.73
N ALA A 392 -1.69 -21.53 -5.78
CA ALA A 392 -1.88 -22.48 -6.88
C ALA A 392 -0.75 -22.40 -7.94
N LEU A 393 -0.03 -21.28 -7.99
CA LEU A 393 1.04 -21.00 -8.97
C LEU A 393 2.33 -20.54 -8.23
N PRO A 394 2.95 -21.39 -7.39
CA PRO A 394 4.00 -20.96 -6.46
C PRO A 394 5.29 -20.47 -7.14
N THR A 395 5.50 -20.78 -8.41
CA THR A 395 6.65 -20.32 -9.20
C THR A 395 6.40 -19.04 -9.98
N ALA A 396 5.13 -18.54 -9.99
CA ALA A 396 4.80 -17.33 -10.69
C ALA A 396 5.40 -16.09 -9.98
N SER A 397 5.81 -15.09 -10.76
CA SER A 397 6.21 -13.80 -10.22
C SER A 397 4.99 -12.99 -9.73
N ASN A 398 5.24 -11.97 -8.90
CA ASN A 398 4.19 -11.01 -8.51
C ASN A 398 3.50 -10.37 -9.72
N MET A 399 4.28 -10.03 -10.75
CA MET A 399 3.75 -9.41 -11.95
C MET A 399 2.95 -10.39 -12.81
N GLU A 400 3.33 -11.67 -12.82
CA GLU A 400 2.52 -12.70 -13.48
C GLU A 400 1.18 -12.90 -12.77
N ILE A 401 1.15 -12.94 -11.44
CA ILE A 401 -0.10 -13.02 -10.67
C ILE A 401 -0.98 -11.79 -10.96
N ARG A 402 -0.38 -10.58 -10.90
CA ARG A 402 -1.08 -9.33 -11.24
C ARG A 402 -1.73 -9.38 -12.63
N GLU A 403 -0.94 -9.73 -13.63
CA GLU A 403 -1.39 -9.75 -15.02
C GLU A 403 -2.49 -10.80 -15.28
N ARG A 404 -2.39 -11.96 -14.66
CA ARG A 404 -3.42 -13.00 -14.73
C ARG A 404 -4.75 -12.52 -14.16
N ILE A 405 -4.73 -11.82 -13.02
CA ILE A 405 -5.92 -11.22 -12.40
C ILE A 405 -6.52 -10.17 -13.33
N ILE A 406 -5.73 -9.27 -13.87
CA ILE A 406 -6.22 -8.22 -14.78
C ILE A 406 -6.81 -8.82 -16.06
N ARG A 407 -6.14 -9.80 -16.67
CA ARG A 407 -6.60 -10.41 -17.94
C ARG A 407 -7.88 -11.23 -17.80
N SER A 408 -8.14 -11.78 -16.62
CA SER A 408 -9.35 -12.53 -16.35
C SER A 408 -10.57 -11.64 -16.08
N ALA A 409 -10.37 -10.33 -15.98
CA ALA A 409 -11.44 -9.41 -15.65
C ALA A 409 -12.41 -9.20 -16.84
N ASP A 410 -13.69 -9.07 -16.52
CA ASP A 410 -14.83 -9.08 -17.47
C ASP A 410 -14.82 -7.94 -18.48
N ARG A 411 -14.04 -6.87 -18.23
CA ARG A 411 -13.88 -5.69 -19.10
C ARG A 411 -12.47 -5.54 -19.66
N TYR A 412 -11.65 -6.59 -19.63
CA TYR A 412 -10.24 -6.50 -20.03
C TYR A 412 -10.03 -5.85 -21.40
N THR A 413 -10.85 -6.16 -22.38
CA THR A 413 -10.74 -5.61 -23.75
C THR A 413 -11.37 -4.23 -23.93
N THR A 414 -12.17 -3.78 -22.97
CA THR A 414 -12.89 -2.50 -23.01
C THR A 414 -12.90 -1.85 -21.63
N PRO A 415 -11.73 -1.43 -21.12
CA PRO A 415 -11.63 -0.88 -19.76
C PRO A 415 -12.44 0.42 -19.63
N HIS A 416 -12.87 0.71 -18.40
CA HIS A 416 -13.70 1.86 -18.07
C HIS A 416 -13.08 2.63 -16.89
N GLU A 417 -13.21 3.94 -16.87
CA GLU A 417 -12.60 4.81 -15.86
C GLU A 417 -13.01 4.49 -14.40
N GLN A 418 -14.21 3.95 -14.19
CA GLN A 418 -14.71 3.58 -12.86
C GLN A 418 -14.45 2.12 -12.51
N TYR A 419 -14.54 1.21 -13.50
CA TYR A 419 -14.39 -0.23 -13.31
C TYR A 419 -12.97 -0.73 -13.57
N GLY A 420 -12.13 0.07 -14.20
CA GLY A 420 -10.88 -0.41 -14.74
C GLY A 420 -11.08 -1.54 -15.74
N TYR A 421 -10.38 -2.64 -15.58
CA TYR A 421 -10.56 -3.86 -16.35
C TYR A 421 -11.76 -4.71 -15.89
N GLY A 422 -12.45 -4.30 -14.81
CA GLY A 422 -13.66 -4.97 -14.32
C GLY A 422 -13.43 -5.92 -13.15
N ILE A 423 -14.34 -6.89 -13.01
CA ILE A 423 -14.32 -7.89 -11.94
C ILE A 423 -13.53 -9.11 -12.42
N PRO A 424 -12.46 -9.54 -11.73
CA PRO A 424 -11.64 -10.67 -12.15
C PRO A 424 -12.32 -12.02 -11.91
N ASP A 425 -12.06 -12.97 -12.77
CA ASP A 425 -12.40 -14.40 -12.63
C ASP A 425 -11.14 -15.18 -12.23
N LEU A 426 -11.05 -15.58 -10.96
CA LEU A 426 -9.84 -16.21 -10.41
C LEU A 426 -9.63 -17.65 -10.92
N TRP A 427 -10.72 -18.33 -11.32
CA TRP A 427 -10.59 -19.65 -11.91
C TRP A 427 -10.06 -19.58 -13.34
N GLU A 428 -10.46 -18.57 -14.11
CA GLU A 428 -9.89 -18.27 -15.43
C GLU A 428 -8.42 -17.83 -15.29
N ALA A 429 -8.11 -16.94 -14.33
CA ALA A 429 -6.74 -16.52 -14.03
C ALA A 429 -5.80 -17.70 -13.74
N TYR A 430 -6.30 -18.76 -13.09
CA TYR A 430 -5.55 -20.01 -12.86
C TYR A 430 -5.33 -20.81 -14.16
N GLY A 431 -6.05 -20.50 -15.25
CA GLY A 431 -5.96 -21.21 -16.54
C GLY A 431 -6.81 -22.48 -16.59
N LYS A 432 -7.84 -22.58 -15.75
CA LYS A 432 -8.82 -23.68 -15.73
C LYS A 432 -10.20 -23.26 -16.27
N GLY A 433 -10.37 -21.97 -16.61
CA GLY A 433 -11.54 -21.47 -17.30
C GLY A 433 -11.63 -21.98 -18.74
N THR A 434 -12.58 -21.53 -19.50
CA THR A 434 -13.08 -22.05 -20.78
C THR A 434 -12.08 -22.18 -21.95
N GLY A 435 -10.87 -22.64 -21.68
CA GLY A 435 -9.96 -23.16 -22.72
C GLY A 435 -9.17 -22.12 -23.53
N ASN A 436 -9.19 -20.88 -23.17
CA ASN A 436 -8.23 -19.91 -23.69
C ASN A 436 -6.93 -20.05 -22.88
N ASN A 437 -6.00 -20.88 -23.39
CA ASN A 437 -4.59 -20.71 -23.06
C ASN A 437 -4.23 -19.29 -23.49
N LEU A 438 -4.36 -18.32 -22.56
CA LEU A 438 -3.83 -16.98 -22.79
C LEU A 438 -2.32 -17.17 -23.00
N PRO A 439 -1.80 -16.93 -24.23
CA PRO A 439 -0.37 -16.96 -24.40
C PRO A 439 0.20 -15.92 -23.45
N TYR A 440 1.13 -16.34 -22.59
CA TYR A 440 1.99 -15.40 -21.87
C TYR A 440 2.69 -14.57 -22.92
N VAL A 441 2.15 -13.40 -23.21
CA VAL A 441 2.84 -12.39 -23.99
C VAL A 441 3.68 -11.63 -22.96
N ASP A 442 4.96 -11.89 -23.01
CA ASP A 442 5.98 -11.14 -22.29
C ASP A 442 6.07 -9.73 -22.91
N ASP A 443 5.00 -8.92 -22.74
CA ASP A 443 4.96 -7.51 -23.17
C ASP A 443 5.70 -6.60 -22.18
N TYR A 444 6.24 -7.17 -21.10
CA TYR A 444 7.38 -6.56 -20.43
C TYR A 444 8.60 -6.69 -21.34
N HIS A 445 8.61 -5.94 -22.41
CA HIS A 445 9.85 -5.41 -22.88
C HIS A 445 10.41 -4.58 -21.72
N ALA A 446 11.22 -5.21 -20.87
CA ALA A 446 12.29 -4.50 -20.21
C ALA A 446 12.87 -3.64 -21.34
N TYR A 447 12.52 -2.35 -21.35
CA TYR A 447 13.12 -1.44 -22.31
C TYR A 447 14.59 -1.60 -22.08
N GLU A 448 15.32 -2.23 -23.01
CA GLU A 448 16.77 -2.25 -22.96
C GLU A 448 17.20 -0.80 -23.03
N VAL A 449 17.39 -0.23 -21.86
CA VAL A 449 17.88 1.11 -21.69
C VAL A 449 19.40 0.98 -21.68
N GLU A 450 20.01 1.19 -22.81
CA GLU A 450 21.47 1.19 -22.93
C GLU A 450 22.00 2.59 -22.54
N LYS A 451 22.84 2.63 -21.50
CA LYS A 451 23.58 3.84 -21.11
C LYS A 451 24.80 4.00 -22.03
N ILE A 452 24.83 5.05 -22.86
CA ILE A 452 25.91 5.29 -23.79
C ILE A 452 26.68 6.54 -23.34
N TRP A 453 27.98 6.40 -23.10
CA TRP A 453 28.89 7.52 -22.89
C TRP A 453 29.49 7.95 -24.23
N TYR A 454 29.24 9.18 -24.63
CA TYR A 454 29.81 9.73 -25.84
C TYR A 454 30.30 11.17 -25.58
N ASN A 455 31.57 11.45 -25.90
CA ASN A 455 32.22 12.75 -25.69
C ASN A 455 32.05 13.31 -24.25
N GLY A 456 32.13 12.46 -23.23
CA GLY A 456 32.02 12.86 -21.83
C GLY A 456 30.58 13.15 -21.35
N GLN A 457 29.58 12.85 -22.16
CA GLN A 457 28.17 13.01 -21.81
C GLN A 457 27.45 11.64 -21.78
N LEU A 458 26.52 11.48 -20.83
CA LEU A 458 25.69 10.32 -20.70
C LEU A 458 24.44 10.47 -21.58
N PHE A 459 24.17 9.48 -22.41
CA PHE A 459 22.95 9.33 -23.21
C PHE A 459 22.23 8.06 -22.83
N ILE A 460 20.92 8.08 -22.97
CA ILE A 460 20.02 6.95 -22.75
C ILE A 460 19.47 6.52 -24.10
N LYS A 461 19.75 5.29 -24.52
CA LYS A 461 19.15 4.71 -25.72
C LYS A 461 17.96 3.86 -25.35
N LYS A 462 16.80 4.16 -25.92
CA LYS A 462 15.56 3.43 -25.78
C LYS A 462 14.99 3.18 -27.19
N ASN A 463 14.76 1.91 -27.56
CA ASN A 463 14.16 1.55 -28.86
C ASN A 463 14.86 2.23 -30.07
N ASN A 464 16.17 2.19 -30.16
CA ASN A 464 16.98 2.85 -31.19
C ASN A 464 16.92 4.40 -31.20
N THR A 465 16.31 5.03 -30.23
CA THR A 465 16.27 6.48 -30.06
C THR A 465 17.19 6.89 -28.90
N LEU A 466 18.02 7.90 -29.12
CA LEU A 466 18.93 8.45 -28.10
C LEU A 466 18.30 9.66 -27.43
N TYR A 467 18.40 9.70 -26.12
CA TYR A 467 17.93 10.81 -25.28
C TYR A 467 19.10 11.36 -24.45
N ASN A 468 19.13 12.65 -24.19
CA ASN A 468 20.01 13.23 -23.18
C ASN A 468 19.45 12.94 -21.77
N ILE A 469 20.20 13.29 -20.73
CA ILE A 469 19.79 13.11 -19.33
C ILE A 469 18.51 13.89 -18.94
N LEU A 470 18.09 14.86 -19.75
CA LEU A 470 16.85 15.62 -19.58
C LEU A 470 15.68 15.03 -20.38
N GLY A 471 15.85 13.84 -20.98
CA GLY A 471 14.80 13.17 -21.77
C GLY A 471 14.57 13.75 -23.17
N THR A 472 15.42 14.65 -23.66
CA THR A 472 15.30 15.22 -25.01
C THR A 472 15.86 14.26 -26.05
N ASN A 473 15.09 13.98 -27.13
CA ASN A 473 15.51 13.17 -28.26
C ASN A 473 16.68 13.83 -28.99
N ILE A 474 17.74 13.05 -29.30
CA ILE A 474 18.96 13.54 -29.96
C ILE A 474 19.23 12.72 -31.22
N THR A 475 19.41 13.41 -32.35
CA THR A 475 19.94 12.82 -33.55
C THR A 475 21.44 13.08 -33.58
N ILE A 476 22.27 12.05 -33.57
CA ILE A 476 23.71 12.16 -33.79
C ILE A 476 23.92 12.21 -35.32
N HIS A 477 24.43 13.32 -35.80
CA HIS A 477 24.83 13.51 -37.20
C HIS A 477 26.24 13.02 -37.42
#